data_887f666f0ee5ae6d3b681176e9cb1305
#
_entry.id   887f666f0ee5ae6d3b681176e9cb1305
#
_cell.length_a   1.000
_cell.length_b   1.000
_cell.length_c   1.000
_cell.angle_alpha   90.00
_cell.angle_beta   90.00
_cell.angle_gamma   90.00
#
_symmetry.space_group_name_H-M   'P 1'
#
loop_
_entity.id
_entity.type
_entity.pdbx_description
1 polymer ?
#
loop_
_entity_poly.entity_id
_entity_poly.type
_entity_poly.pdbx_seq_one_letter_code
_entity_poly.pdbx_strand_id
1 'polypeptide(L)'
;MNADVVIVGAGPAGIFTALEMLRRGSKKKIVMVEKGRALEKRSCPKAKTGVCMNCKPVCHITTGFSGAGAFSDGKLSLACEVGGDLPTLIGERLAQETIDYADKIYLEFGADEHIEGIGNEEKVRRIRARAIKAGLKLVDCPIRHMGTEKAHDVYLGIEHYLMDHGVEMYFDTECRDLIMEGDVCRGVYLTDGKKDFEIRAKHTVVATGRRGADWLEKICSEHGVEHQPSTVDIGVRVEVRNEIMEEINDVLYESKLIGYPKPCLLYTSDAADEL
;
A
#
# COMPACT_ATOMS: atom_id res chain seq x y z
N MET A 1 11.07 26.12 -8.49
CA MET A 1 10.74 26.12 -7.05
C MET A 1 11.76 25.27 -6.31
N ASN A 2 12.06 25.54 -5.01
CA ASN A 2 13.04 24.77 -4.25
C ASN A 2 12.41 24.11 -3.03
N ALA A 3 12.83 22.89 -2.74
CA ALA A 3 12.47 22.10 -1.56
C ALA A 3 13.75 21.47 -0.95
N ASP A 4 13.68 20.95 0.26
CA ASP A 4 14.72 20.08 0.80
C ASP A 4 14.48 18.63 0.35
N VAL A 5 13.22 18.22 0.38
CA VAL A 5 12.79 16.87 -0.02
C VAL A 5 11.58 16.97 -0.95
N VAL A 6 11.64 16.28 -2.07
CA VAL A 6 10.47 16.04 -2.93
C VAL A 6 10.11 14.56 -2.89
N ILE A 7 8.83 14.27 -2.68
CA ILE A 7 8.28 12.91 -2.62
C ILE A 7 7.35 12.74 -3.83
N VAL A 8 7.65 11.80 -4.70
CA VAL A 8 6.86 11.48 -5.89
C VAL A 8 5.95 10.29 -5.58
N GLY A 9 4.67 10.55 -5.44
CA GLY A 9 3.62 9.61 -5.07
C GLY A 9 3.12 9.79 -3.64
N ALA A 10 1.81 9.96 -3.50
CA ALA A 10 1.09 10.09 -2.24
C ALA A 10 0.37 8.80 -1.83
N GLY A 11 0.93 7.66 -2.18
CA GLY A 11 0.54 6.35 -1.63
C GLY A 11 1.13 6.13 -0.23
N PRO A 12 0.87 4.97 0.41
CA PRO A 12 1.35 4.68 1.77
C PRO A 12 2.84 4.97 1.97
N ALA A 13 3.71 4.56 1.04
CA ALA A 13 5.16 4.78 1.16
C ALA A 13 5.52 6.28 1.23
N GLY A 14 4.94 7.12 0.35
CA GLY A 14 5.16 8.56 0.36
C GLY A 14 4.58 9.22 1.62
N ILE A 15 3.37 8.84 2.00
CA ILE A 15 2.69 9.33 3.20
C ILE A 15 3.52 9.04 4.45
N PHE A 16 3.91 7.77 4.67
CA PHE A 16 4.70 7.38 5.84
C PHE A 16 6.10 8.01 5.84
N THR A 17 6.70 8.26 4.66
CA THR A 17 7.95 9.02 4.57
C THR A 17 7.76 10.44 5.13
N ALA A 18 6.73 11.16 4.70
CA ALA A 18 6.47 12.51 5.19
C ALA A 18 6.10 12.53 6.68
N LEU A 19 5.21 11.61 7.11
CA LEU A 19 4.81 11.46 8.51
C LEU A 19 6.02 11.23 9.41
N GLU A 20 6.88 10.29 9.06
CA GLU A 20 8.06 9.94 9.87
C GLU A 20 9.06 11.08 9.95
N MET A 21 9.26 11.83 8.87
CA MET A 21 10.09 13.03 8.90
C MET A 21 9.55 14.06 9.88
N LEU A 22 8.23 14.32 9.87
CA LEU A 22 7.59 15.25 10.80
C LEU A 22 7.68 14.75 12.25
N ARG A 23 7.40 13.49 12.50
CA ARG A 23 7.44 12.87 13.84
C ARG A 23 8.83 12.89 14.44
N ARG A 24 9.87 12.79 13.62
CA ARG A 24 11.28 12.98 14.04
C ARG A 24 11.69 14.44 14.18
N GLY A 25 10.75 15.39 14.07
CA GLY A 25 11.01 16.81 14.26
C GLY A 25 11.78 17.47 13.12
N SER A 26 11.77 16.89 11.92
CA SER A 26 12.40 17.48 10.75
C SER A 26 11.82 18.88 10.48
N LYS A 27 12.71 19.84 10.23
CA LYS A 27 12.36 21.21 9.79
C LYS A 27 12.59 21.41 8.28
N LYS A 28 12.76 20.32 7.56
CA LYS A 28 12.98 20.36 6.11
C LYS A 28 11.69 20.75 5.38
N LYS A 29 11.83 21.55 4.34
CA LYS A 29 10.74 21.83 3.41
C LYS A 29 10.44 20.56 2.60
N ILE A 30 9.27 19.97 2.84
CA ILE A 30 8.80 18.75 2.18
C ILE A 30 7.75 19.13 1.15
N VAL A 31 7.94 18.64 -0.07
CA VAL A 31 6.95 18.75 -1.16
C VAL A 31 6.54 17.34 -1.58
N MET A 32 5.24 17.09 -1.68
CA MET A 32 4.68 15.84 -2.16
C MET A 32 3.95 16.08 -3.49
N VAL A 33 4.22 15.24 -4.48
CA VAL A 33 3.62 15.32 -5.82
C VAL A 33 2.83 14.07 -6.09
N GLU A 34 1.58 14.22 -6.48
CA GLU A 34 0.67 13.11 -6.78
C GLU A 34 -0.08 13.36 -8.10
N LYS A 35 -0.04 12.38 -8.99
CA LYS A 35 -0.69 12.50 -10.31
C LYS A 35 -2.22 12.43 -10.26
N GLY A 36 -2.77 11.91 -9.18
CA GLY A 36 -4.20 11.90 -8.91
C GLY A 36 -4.62 13.03 -7.98
N ARG A 37 -5.82 12.93 -7.46
CA ARG A 37 -6.51 13.98 -6.69
C ARG A 37 -6.26 13.85 -5.20
N ALA A 38 -6.48 14.98 -4.50
CA ALA A 38 -6.72 15.01 -3.06
C ALA A 38 -7.89 14.10 -2.70
N LEU A 39 -7.88 13.51 -1.53
CA LEU A 39 -8.82 12.45 -1.15
C LEU A 39 -10.28 12.90 -1.26
N GLU A 40 -10.62 14.09 -0.79
CA GLU A 40 -11.98 14.66 -0.85
C GLU A 40 -12.52 14.81 -2.29
N LYS A 41 -11.63 14.95 -3.27
CA LYS A 41 -11.99 15.11 -4.68
C LYS A 41 -12.03 13.79 -5.46
N ARG A 42 -11.77 12.68 -4.78
CA ARG A 42 -11.78 11.36 -5.39
C ARG A 42 -13.18 10.75 -5.33
N SER A 43 -13.70 10.34 -6.46
CA SER A 43 -14.98 9.63 -6.54
C SER A 43 -15.02 8.77 -7.79
N CYS A 44 -15.67 7.60 -7.71
CA CYS A 44 -15.85 6.73 -8.87
C CYS A 44 -17.19 7.01 -9.57
N PRO A 45 -17.19 7.42 -10.83
CA PRO A 45 -18.43 7.59 -11.59
C PRO A 45 -19.29 6.32 -11.66
N LYS A 46 -18.69 5.13 -11.55
CA LYS A 46 -19.39 3.84 -11.52
C LYS A 46 -20.46 3.79 -10.44
N ALA A 47 -20.27 4.44 -9.31
CA ALA A 47 -21.28 4.50 -8.23
C ALA A 47 -22.61 5.10 -8.71
N LYS A 48 -22.56 6.00 -9.69
CA LYS A 48 -23.75 6.65 -10.28
C LYS A 48 -24.21 6.00 -11.58
N THR A 49 -23.26 5.52 -12.39
CA THR A 49 -23.54 5.02 -13.76
C THR A 49 -23.71 3.51 -13.83
N GLY A 50 -23.33 2.77 -12.78
CA GLY A 50 -23.29 1.30 -12.76
C GLY A 50 -22.15 0.69 -13.57
N VAL A 51 -21.46 1.47 -14.43
CA VAL A 51 -20.45 0.99 -15.39
C VAL A 51 -19.14 1.74 -15.18
N CYS A 52 -18.00 1.02 -15.29
CA CYS A 52 -16.68 1.64 -15.25
C CYS A 52 -16.46 2.53 -16.50
N MET A 53 -16.19 3.82 -16.24
CA MET A 53 -15.99 4.82 -17.30
C MET A 53 -14.55 4.89 -17.81
N ASN A 54 -13.64 4.05 -17.32
CA ASN A 54 -12.21 4.06 -17.66
C ASN A 54 -11.60 5.48 -17.63
N CYS A 55 -11.73 6.12 -16.47
CA CYS A 55 -11.37 7.52 -16.26
C CYS A 55 -9.96 7.87 -16.76
N LYS A 56 -9.84 9.03 -17.40
CA LYS A 56 -8.57 9.59 -17.88
C LYS A 56 -8.30 10.92 -17.15
N PRO A 57 -7.05 11.32 -16.94
CA PRO A 57 -5.80 10.58 -17.24
C PRO A 57 -5.55 9.41 -16.28
N VAL A 58 -6.18 9.35 -15.11
CA VAL A 58 -5.99 8.31 -14.09
C VAL A 58 -7.31 7.81 -13.52
N CYS A 59 -7.30 6.60 -12.99
CA CYS A 59 -8.43 6.03 -12.25
C CYS A 59 -8.51 6.69 -10.86
N HIS A 60 -9.65 7.28 -10.52
CA HIS A 60 -9.84 7.99 -9.25
C HIS A 60 -9.87 7.07 -8.02
N ILE A 61 -10.06 5.75 -8.20
CA ILE A 61 -10.06 4.78 -7.09
C ILE A 61 -8.65 4.31 -6.76
N THR A 62 -7.81 4.10 -7.78
CA THR A 62 -6.48 3.51 -7.58
C THR A 62 -5.35 4.54 -7.54
N THR A 63 -5.64 5.81 -7.87
CA THR A 63 -4.63 6.86 -8.02
C THR A 63 -5.11 8.14 -7.35
N GLY A 64 -4.25 8.79 -6.60
CA GLY A 64 -4.52 9.94 -5.74
C GLY A 64 -3.98 9.72 -4.33
N PHE A 65 -4.24 10.66 -3.42
CA PHE A 65 -3.81 10.54 -2.03
C PHE A 65 -4.28 9.21 -1.42
N SER A 66 -3.42 8.53 -0.69
CA SER A 66 -3.55 7.17 -0.17
C SER A 66 -3.45 6.02 -1.20
N GLY A 67 -3.27 6.32 -2.51
CA GLY A 67 -3.32 5.27 -3.53
C GLY A 67 -4.69 4.57 -3.55
N ALA A 68 -4.73 3.24 -3.55
CA ALA A 68 -5.96 2.47 -3.45
C ALA A 68 -6.50 2.32 -2.01
N GLY A 69 -5.68 2.62 -0.99
CA GLY A 69 -5.96 2.32 0.42
C GLY A 69 -7.29 2.88 0.94
N ALA A 70 -7.60 4.15 0.66
CA ALA A 70 -8.84 4.78 1.12
C ALA A 70 -10.12 4.28 0.43
N PHE A 71 -10.01 3.46 -0.61
CA PHE A 71 -11.14 2.89 -1.35
C PHE A 71 -11.13 1.36 -1.35
N SER A 72 -10.27 0.76 -0.55
CA SER A 72 -10.27 -0.67 -0.25
C SER A 72 -11.13 -0.96 0.97
N ASP A 73 -11.17 -2.20 1.40
CA ASP A 73 -11.82 -2.60 2.64
C ASP A 73 -11.04 -2.20 3.92
N GLY A 74 -9.88 -1.58 3.77
CA GLY A 74 -9.08 -1.08 4.90
C GLY A 74 -8.48 -2.18 5.76
N LYS A 75 -8.05 -3.28 5.15
CA LYS A 75 -7.33 -4.35 5.85
C LYS A 75 -5.88 -3.98 6.11
N LEU A 76 -5.45 -4.14 7.36
CA LEU A 76 -4.05 -4.12 7.76
C LEU A 76 -3.68 -5.49 8.30
N SER A 77 -2.78 -6.19 7.62
CA SER A 77 -2.19 -7.43 8.12
C SER A 77 -1.17 -7.10 9.20
N LEU A 78 -1.33 -7.71 10.38
CA LEU A 78 -0.51 -7.40 11.56
C LEU A 78 0.57 -8.44 11.83
N ALA A 79 0.76 -9.41 10.93
CA ALA A 79 1.80 -10.42 11.04
C ALA A 79 2.83 -10.29 9.92
N CYS A 80 4.10 -10.37 10.26
CA CYS A 80 5.19 -10.25 9.30
C CYS A 80 5.30 -11.45 8.35
N GLU A 81 4.64 -12.57 8.65
CA GLU A 81 4.55 -13.74 7.77
C GLU A 81 3.52 -13.57 6.64
N VAL A 82 2.78 -12.46 6.64
CA VAL A 82 1.74 -12.19 5.67
C VAL A 82 2.16 -11.04 4.76
N GLY A 83 2.32 -11.34 3.48
CA GLY A 83 2.63 -10.38 2.42
C GLY A 83 4.10 -10.00 2.30
N GLY A 84 4.65 -10.16 1.09
CA GLY A 84 6.00 -9.71 0.71
C GLY A 84 7.15 -10.40 1.43
N ASP A 85 8.36 -9.91 1.15
CA ASP A 85 9.62 -10.49 1.60
C ASP A 85 10.32 -9.64 2.68
N LEU A 86 9.58 -8.76 3.36
CA LEU A 86 10.15 -7.85 4.35
C LEU A 86 10.96 -8.58 5.44
N PRO A 87 10.48 -9.69 6.02
CA PRO A 87 11.25 -10.45 7.01
C PRO A 87 12.59 -10.99 6.47
N THR A 88 12.64 -11.36 5.20
CA THR A 88 13.86 -11.82 4.54
C THR A 88 14.89 -10.70 4.38
N LEU A 89 14.42 -9.47 4.14
CA LEU A 89 15.27 -8.30 3.92
C LEU A 89 15.82 -7.69 5.20
N ILE A 90 15.01 -7.59 6.27
CA ILE A 90 15.36 -6.87 7.50
C ILE A 90 15.30 -7.71 8.77
N GLY A 91 14.92 -8.99 8.64
CA GLY A 91 14.71 -9.92 9.77
C GLY A 91 13.30 -9.81 10.37
N GLU A 92 12.78 -10.94 10.87
CA GLU A 92 11.41 -11.04 11.41
C GLU A 92 11.12 -10.03 12.53
N ARG A 93 12.06 -9.88 13.48
CA ARG A 93 11.87 -8.96 14.61
C ARG A 93 11.67 -7.52 14.15
N LEU A 94 12.54 -7.01 13.28
CA LEU A 94 12.44 -5.63 12.81
C LEU A 94 11.23 -5.44 11.87
N ALA A 95 10.88 -6.46 11.09
CA ALA A 95 9.69 -6.45 10.27
C ALA A 95 8.43 -6.32 11.15
N GLN A 96 8.30 -7.14 12.21
CA GLN A 96 7.17 -7.07 13.12
C GLN A 96 7.12 -5.72 13.88
N GLU A 97 8.24 -5.26 14.41
CA GLU A 97 8.34 -3.95 15.08
C GLU A 97 7.88 -2.80 14.15
N THR A 98 8.19 -2.90 12.85
CA THR A 98 7.79 -1.90 11.85
C THR A 98 6.29 -1.97 11.55
N ILE A 99 5.72 -3.16 11.46
CA ILE A 99 4.27 -3.37 11.28
C ILE A 99 3.51 -2.81 12.49
N ASP A 100 3.94 -3.15 13.71
CA ASP A 100 3.34 -2.68 14.95
C ASP A 100 3.41 -1.14 15.06
N TYR A 101 4.51 -0.55 14.59
CA TYR A 101 4.66 0.89 14.56
C TYR A 101 3.71 1.55 13.55
N ALA A 102 3.57 0.98 12.35
CA ALA A 102 2.64 1.47 11.36
C ALA A 102 1.19 1.35 11.85
N ASP A 103 0.83 0.23 12.48
CA ASP A 103 -0.50 0.01 13.06
C ASP A 103 -0.85 1.08 14.12
N LYS A 104 0.10 1.41 15.01
CA LYS A 104 -0.08 2.48 15.99
C LYS A 104 -0.39 3.82 15.34
N ILE A 105 0.25 4.14 14.22
CA ILE A 105 -0.04 5.36 13.48
C ILE A 105 -1.49 5.36 12.97
N TYR A 106 -1.96 4.26 12.39
CA TYR A 106 -3.36 4.16 11.96
C TYR A 106 -4.34 4.32 13.13
N LEU A 107 -4.04 3.73 14.30
CA LEU A 107 -4.84 3.91 15.53
C LEU A 107 -4.86 5.37 15.98
N GLU A 108 -3.74 6.08 15.95
CA GLU A 108 -3.68 7.52 16.29
C GLU A 108 -4.58 8.37 15.38
N PHE A 109 -4.77 7.97 14.12
CA PHE A 109 -5.68 8.62 13.18
C PHE A 109 -7.10 8.05 13.20
N GLY A 110 -7.43 7.22 14.19
CA GLY A 110 -8.79 6.77 14.48
C GLY A 110 -9.18 5.44 13.86
N ALA A 111 -8.23 4.57 13.47
CA ALA A 111 -8.54 3.18 13.14
C ALA A 111 -9.19 2.47 14.34
N ASP A 112 -9.98 1.43 14.06
CA ASP A 112 -10.64 0.63 15.10
C ASP A 112 -9.61 -0.22 15.87
N GLU A 113 -9.79 -0.34 17.18
CA GLU A 113 -8.91 -1.16 18.01
C GLU A 113 -9.15 -2.66 17.83
N HIS A 114 -10.30 -3.04 17.26
CA HIS A 114 -10.63 -4.45 17.04
C HIS A 114 -9.67 -5.14 16.08
N ILE A 115 -9.27 -6.35 16.42
CA ILE A 115 -8.42 -7.21 15.59
C ILE A 115 -9.15 -8.51 15.31
N GLU A 116 -9.35 -8.81 14.06
CA GLU A 116 -9.90 -10.08 13.60
C GLU A 116 -8.86 -11.20 13.66
N GLY A 117 -9.33 -12.44 13.74
CA GLY A 117 -8.47 -13.62 13.73
C GLY A 117 -7.79 -13.93 15.06
N ILE A 118 -8.15 -13.25 16.16
CA ILE A 118 -7.69 -13.50 17.52
C ILE A 118 -8.89 -13.82 18.44
N GLY A 119 -8.63 -14.41 19.61
CA GLY A 119 -9.67 -14.64 20.65
C GLY A 119 -10.46 -15.94 20.53
N ASN A 120 -10.25 -16.74 19.47
CA ASN A 120 -10.91 -18.05 19.29
C ASN A 120 -9.89 -19.21 19.34
N GLU A 121 -8.97 -19.17 20.29
CA GLU A 121 -7.79 -20.06 20.33
C GLU A 121 -8.11 -21.56 20.22
N GLU A 122 -9.18 -22.03 20.87
CA GLU A 122 -9.54 -23.45 20.78
C GLU A 122 -10.03 -23.83 19.39
N LYS A 123 -10.85 -22.98 18.77
CA LYS A 123 -11.37 -23.23 17.42
C LYS A 123 -10.23 -23.13 16.39
N VAL A 124 -9.39 -22.11 16.49
CA VAL A 124 -8.19 -21.96 15.65
C VAL A 124 -7.28 -23.17 15.78
N ARG A 125 -7.05 -23.67 17.01
CA ARG A 125 -6.25 -24.88 17.26
C ARG A 125 -6.85 -26.11 16.55
N ARG A 126 -8.17 -26.27 16.54
CA ARG A 126 -8.84 -27.36 15.81
C ARG A 126 -8.63 -27.25 14.30
N ILE A 127 -8.77 -26.04 13.72
CA ILE A 127 -8.51 -25.80 12.29
C ILE A 127 -7.05 -26.09 11.98
N ARG A 128 -6.11 -25.60 12.78
CA ARG A 128 -4.67 -25.86 12.65
C ARG A 128 -4.35 -27.37 12.68
N ALA A 129 -4.93 -28.12 13.61
CA ALA A 129 -4.73 -29.56 13.69
C ALA A 129 -5.25 -30.29 12.45
N ARG A 130 -6.35 -29.84 11.86
CA ARG A 130 -6.87 -30.37 10.59
C ARG A 130 -5.97 -30.02 9.42
N ALA A 131 -5.49 -28.78 9.36
CA ALA A 131 -4.55 -28.36 8.34
C ALA A 131 -3.26 -29.23 8.36
N ILE A 132 -2.68 -29.43 9.55
CA ILE A 132 -1.51 -30.31 9.72
C ILE A 132 -1.77 -31.74 9.22
N LYS A 133 -2.94 -32.32 9.56
CA LYS A 133 -3.34 -33.65 9.08
C LYS A 133 -3.47 -33.71 7.56
N ALA A 134 -3.81 -32.60 6.91
CA ALA A 134 -3.89 -32.45 5.47
C ALA A 134 -2.53 -32.08 4.81
N GLY A 135 -1.44 -32.03 5.58
CA GLY A 135 -0.12 -31.63 5.09
C GLY A 135 0.02 -30.12 4.83
N LEU A 136 -0.84 -29.30 5.44
CA LEU A 136 -0.87 -27.86 5.29
C LEU A 136 -0.42 -27.16 6.58
N LYS A 137 0.15 -25.96 6.44
CA LYS A 137 0.46 -25.04 7.55
C LYS A 137 -0.60 -23.93 7.56
N LEU A 138 -1.34 -23.79 8.66
CA LEU A 138 -2.14 -22.59 8.90
C LEU A 138 -1.22 -21.47 9.41
N VAL A 139 -1.22 -20.34 8.73
CA VAL A 139 -0.52 -19.13 9.14
C VAL A 139 -1.47 -18.26 9.95
N ASP A 140 -0.97 -17.66 11.04
CA ASP A 140 -1.74 -16.72 11.84
C ASP A 140 -1.83 -15.38 11.09
N CYS A 141 -3.05 -14.94 10.82
CA CYS A 141 -3.34 -13.71 10.09
C CYS A 141 -4.20 -12.77 10.96
N PRO A 142 -3.63 -12.13 11.99
CA PRO A 142 -4.33 -11.08 12.71
C PRO A 142 -4.51 -9.88 11.79
N ILE A 143 -5.74 -9.39 11.69
CA ILE A 143 -6.12 -8.31 10.77
C ILE A 143 -6.84 -7.21 11.53
N ARG A 144 -6.39 -5.97 11.33
CA ARG A 144 -7.19 -4.79 11.65
C ARG A 144 -8.02 -4.45 10.43
N HIS A 145 -9.32 -4.65 10.54
CA HIS A 145 -10.27 -4.36 9.48
C HIS A 145 -11.02 -3.06 9.78
N MET A 146 -10.69 -2.01 9.04
CA MET A 146 -11.32 -0.70 9.22
C MET A 146 -12.64 -0.53 8.45
N GLY A 147 -12.80 -1.26 7.36
CA GLY A 147 -13.87 -0.99 6.39
C GLY A 147 -13.59 0.25 5.54
N THR A 148 -14.32 0.38 4.43
CA THR A 148 -14.05 1.43 3.43
C THR A 148 -14.28 2.85 3.98
N GLU A 149 -15.34 3.08 4.74
CA GLU A 149 -15.67 4.41 5.28
C GLU A 149 -14.62 4.86 6.29
N LYS A 150 -14.28 3.99 7.24
CA LYS A 150 -13.29 4.30 8.27
C LYS A 150 -11.88 4.48 7.69
N ALA A 151 -11.50 3.65 6.73
CA ALA A 151 -10.23 3.80 6.02
C ALA A 151 -10.14 5.16 5.30
N HIS A 152 -11.24 5.61 4.68
CA HIS A 152 -11.31 6.94 4.08
C HIS A 152 -11.07 8.04 5.10
N ASP A 153 -11.75 8.00 6.25
CA ASP A 153 -11.63 9.02 7.31
C ASP A 153 -10.23 9.08 7.91
N VAL A 154 -9.62 7.91 8.16
CA VAL A 154 -8.25 7.81 8.66
C VAL A 154 -7.27 8.46 7.69
N TYR A 155 -7.35 8.15 6.39
CA TYR A 155 -6.47 8.75 5.39
C TYR A 155 -6.75 10.24 5.19
N LEU A 156 -7.99 10.70 5.33
CA LEU A 156 -8.32 12.12 5.29
C LEU A 156 -7.69 12.87 6.47
N GLY A 157 -7.76 12.29 7.66
CA GLY A 157 -7.07 12.82 8.84
C GLY A 157 -5.56 12.93 8.65
N ILE A 158 -4.95 11.92 8.01
CA ILE A 158 -3.51 11.96 7.67
C ILE A 158 -3.21 13.06 6.65
N GLU A 159 -4.02 13.20 5.59
CA GLU A 159 -3.85 14.25 4.57
C GLU A 159 -3.84 15.63 5.21
N HIS A 160 -4.84 15.94 6.03
CA HIS A 160 -4.94 17.21 6.76
C HIS A 160 -3.76 17.42 7.72
N TYR A 161 -3.41 16.38 8.48
CA TYR A 161 -2.25 16.48 9.39
C TYR A 161 -0.96 16.86 8.66
N LEU A 162 -0.68 16.22 7.52
CA LEU A 162 0.52 16.55 6.73
C LEU A 162 0.51 18.00 6.23
N MET A 163 -0.65 18.46 5.72
CA MET A 163 -0.82 19.83 5.24
C MET A 163 -0.67 20.84 6.35
N ASP A 164 -1.30 20.63 7.49
CA ASP A 164 -1.25 21.51 8.67
C ASP A 164 0.16 21.62 9.27
N HIS A 165 0.98 20.57 9.06
CA HIS A 165 2.39 20.55 9.49
C HIS A 165 3.37 20.98 8.39
N GLY A 166 2.86 21.62 7.32
CA GLY A 166 3.67 22.32 6.32
C GLY A 166 4.19 21.45 5.18
N VAL A 167 3.63 20.27 4.94
CA VAL A 167 3.89 19.51 3.70
C VAL A 167 3.12 20.17 2.57
N GLU A 168 3.84 20.70 1.58
CA GLU A 168 3.22 21.24 0.36
C GLU A 168 2.82 20.08 -0.57
N MET A 169 1.54 20.01 -0.97
CA MET A 169 1.04 18.94 -1.83
C MET A 169 0.58 19.45 -3.20
N TYR A 170 1.08 18.82 -4.25
CA TYR A 170 0.71 19.06 -5.64
C TYR A 170 -0.07 17.87 -6.16
N PHE A 171 -1.39 18.02 -6.24
CA PHE A 171 -2.30 17.02 -6.83
C PHE A 171 -2.52 17.30 -8.32
N ASP A 172 -3.09 16.31 -9.03
CA ASP A 172 -3.28 16.35 -10.48
C ASP A 172 -1.98 16.73 -11.21
N THR A 173 -0.83 16.32 -10.63
CA THR A 173 0.52 16.69 -11.09
C THR A 173 1.36 15.45 -11.29
N GLU A 174 1.78 15.23 -12.53
CA GLU A 174 2.57 14.07 -12.94
C GLU A 174 4.06 14.39 -12.95
N CYS A 175 4.87 13.49 -12.37
CA CYS A 175 6.31 13.52 -12.54
C CYS A 175 6.67 12.93 -13.90
N ARG A 176 7.34 13.72 -14.73
CA ARG A 176 7.77 13.32 -16.06
C ARG A 176 9.15 12.69 -16.05
N ASP A 177 10.07 13.31 -15.30
CA ASP A 177 11.46 12.89 -15.27
C ASP A 177 12.17 13.41 -14.00
N LEU A 178 13.38 12.94 -13.78
CA LEU A 178 14.30 13.41 -12.75
C LEU A 178 15.21 14.53 -13.32
N ILE A 179 15.55 15.49 -12.47
CA ILE A 179 16.60 16.48 -12.79
C ILE A 179 17.92 15.89 -12.35
N MET A 180 18.74 15.46 -13.32
CA MET A 180 20.05 14.89 -13.04
C MET A 180 21.17 15.90 -13.34
N GLU A 181 22.15 15.99 -12.43
CA GLU A 181 23.40 16.72 -12.61
C GLU A 181 24.55 15.72 -12.37
N GLY A 182 25.06 15.14 -13.46
CA GLY A 182 25.91 13.95 -13.38
C GLY A 182 25.14 12.79 -12.71
N ASP A 183 25.71 12.16 -11.71
CA ASP A 183 25.09 11.06 -10.97
C ASP A 183 24.20 11.49 -9.79
N VAL A 184 23.93 12.80 -9.68
CA VAL A 184 23.16 13.34 -8.55
C VAL A 184 21.79 13.82 -9.00
N CYS A 185 20.73 13.24 -8.40
CA CYS A 185 19.38 13.73 -8.59
C CYS A 185 19.18 15.05 -7.82
N ARG A 186 18.74 16.11 -8.53
CA ARG A 186 18.51 17.46 -8.02
C ARG A 186 17.04 17.87 -7.99
N GLY A 187 16.14 16.96 -8.22
CA GLY A 187 14.72 17.24 -8.21
C GLY A 187 13.96 16.55 -9.34
N VAL A 188 12.85 17.12 -9.74
CA VAL A 188 11.91 16.49 -10.68
C VAL A 188 11.33 17.49 -11.68
N TYR A 189 11.07 17.02 -12.90
CA TYR A 189 10.27 17.69 -13.92
C TYR A 189 8.83 17.26 -13.81
N LEU A 190 7.91 18.21 -13.78
CA LEU A 190 6.50 18.01 -13.46
C LEU A 190 5.61 18.63 -14.54
N THR A 191 4.38 18.10 -14.65
CA THR A 191 3.32 18.71 -15.44
C THR A 191 1.98 18.61 -14.72
N ASP A 192 1.18 19.67 -14.76
CA ASP A 192 -0.24 19.68 -14.33
C ASP A 192 -1.21 19.49 -15.52
N GLY A 193 -0.67 19.10 -16.69
CA GLY A 193 -1.42 18.95 -17.93
C GLY A 193 -1.66 20.26 -18.68
N LYS A 194 -1.30 21.42 -18.10
CA LYS A 194 -1.40 22.75 -18.72
C LYS A 194 -0.04 23.40 -18.90
N LYS A 195 0.84 23.21 -17.93
CA LYS A 195 2.19 23.74 -17.92
C LYS A 195 3.16 22.71 -17.39
N ASP A 196 4.39 22.79 -17.87
CA ASP A 196 5.53 22.08 -17.33
C ASP A 196 6.30 22.99 -16.37
N PHE A 197 6.81 22.42 -15.29
CA PHE A 197 7.60 23.14 -14.31
C PHE A 197 8.55 22.18 -13.58
N GLU A 198 9.46 22.72 -12.79
CA GLU A 198 10.42 21.94 -12.02
C GLU A 198 10.37 22.24 -10.52
N ILE A 199 10.67 21.22 -9.73
CA ILE A 199 10.98 21.37 -8.31
C ILE A 199 12.39 20.84 -8.10
N ARG A 200 13.30 21.75 -7.71
CA ARG A 200 14.64 21.37 -7.30
C ARG A 200 14.65 20.98 -5.85
N ALA A 201 15.31 19.87 -5.52
CA ALA A 201 15.38 19.35 -4.17
C ALA A 201 16.75 18.71 -3.89
N LYS A 202 17.13 18.69 -2.60
CA LYS A 202 18.34 17.99 -2.15
C LYS A 202 18.16 16.48 -2.16
N HIS A 203 16.93 16.02 -1.88
CA HIS A 203 16.58 14.62 -1.85
C HIS A 203 15.28 14.40 -2.63
N THR A 204 15.26 13.36 -3.43
CA THR A 204 14.08 12.92 -4.17
C THR A 204 13.72 11.51 -3.71
N VAL A 205 12.49 11.34 -3.23
CA VAL A 205 11.94 10.05 -2.84
C VAL A 205 10.95 9.62 -3.91
N VAL A 206 11.18 8.47 -4.54
CA VAL A 206 10.28 7.90 -5.55
C VAL A 206 9.43 6.83 -4.89
N ALA A 207 8.13 7.09 -4.75
CA ALA A 207 7.16 6.26 -4.05
C ALA A 207 5.90 6.02 -4.90
N THR A 208 6.08 5.73 -6.19
CA THR A 208 5.01 5.72 -7.21
C THR A 208 4.15 4.46 -7.22
N GLY A 209 4.53 3.44 -6.46
CA GLY A 209 3.79 2.19 -6.35
C GLY A 209 3.57 1.47 -7.69
N ARG A 210 2.65 0.51 -7.71
CA ARG A 210 2.38 -0.33 -8.90
C ARG A 210 1.95 0.48 -10.13
N ARG A 211 1.21 1.59 -9.94
CA ARG A 211 0.77 2.45 -11.05
C ARG A 211 1.89 3.27 -11.68
N GLY A 212 3.02 3.37 -11.03
CA GLY A 212 4.21 4.02 -11.55
C GLY A 212 5.31 3.04 -11.99
N ALA A 213 5.05 1.73 -12.04
CA ALA A 213 6.07 0.73 -12.36
C ALA A 213 6.70 0.96 -13.72
N ASP A 214 5.90 1.12 -14.78
CA ASP A 214 6.39 1.36 -16.14
C ASP A 214 7.21 2.66 -16.23
N TRP A 215 6.75 3.71 -15.53
CA TRP A 215 7.48 4.96 -15.43
C TRP A 215 8.81 4.78 -14.68
N LEU A 216 8.82 4.05 -13.57
CA LEU A 216 10.03 3.80 -12.79
C LEU A 216 11.04 2.97 -13.59
N GLU A 217 10.60 1.92 -14.29
CA GLU A 217 11.46 1.13 -15.18
C GLU A 217 12.12 2.01 -16.25
N LYS A 218 11.32 2.86 -16.90
CA LYS A 218 11.82 3.83 -17.87
C LYS A 218 12.87 4.74 -17.26
N ILE A 219 12.60 5.38 -16.12
CA ILE A 219 13.53 6.29 -15.43
C ILE A 219 14.82 5.56 -15.03
N CYS A 220 14.72 4.35 -14.48
CA CYS A 220 15.91 3.56 -14.14
C CYS A 220 16.76 3.28 -15.38
N SER A 221 16.14 2.90 -16.50
CA SER A 221 16.83 2.62 -17.77
C SER A 221 17.50 3.86 -18.34
N GLU A 222 16.79 5.01 -18.37
CA GLU A 222 17.29 6.26 -18.96
C GLU A 222 18.43 6.88 -18.14
N HIS A 223 18.43 6.68 -16.82
CA HIS A 223 19.46 7.22 -15.93
C HIS A 223 20.50 6.19 -15.45
N GLY A 224 20.53 5.00 -16.07
CA GLY A 224 21.52 3.98 -15.78
C GLY A 224 21.43 3.38 -14.38
N VAL A 225 20.26 3.42 -13.75
CA VAL A 225 20.02 2.78 -12.45
C VAL A 225 19.76 1.30 -12.67
N GLU A 226 20.59 0.46 -12.06
CA GLU A 226 20.40 -1.00 -12.13
C GLU A 226 19.07 -1.41 -11.54
N HIS A 227 18.32 -2.23 -12.26
CA HIS A 227 17.03 -2.76 -11.83
C HIS A 227 16.79 -4.14 -12.42
N GLN A 228 15.90 -4.88 -11.79
CA GLN A 228 15.51 -6.22 -12.25
C GLN A 228 14.00 -6.43 -12.08
N PRO A 229 13.38 -7.29 -12.89
CA PRO A 229 11.99 -7.69 -12.68
C PRO A 229 11.80 -8.29 -11.31
N SER A 230 10.71 -7.93 -10.64
CA SER A 230 10.30 -8.59 -9.40
C SER A 230 9.64 -9.94 -9.69
N THR A 231 9.58 -10.81 -8.69
CA THR A 231 8.77 -12.02 -8.73
C THR A 231 7.28 -11.66 -8.73
N VAL A 232 6.47 -12.53 -9.36
CA VAL A 232 5.02 -12.42 -9.34
C VAL A 232 4.43 -13.73 -8.86
N ASP A 233 3.37 -13.65 -8.06
CA ASP A 233 2.58 -14.80 -7.70
C ASP A 233 1.52 -15.07 -8.77
N ILE A 234 1.34 -16.35 -9.10
CA ILE A 234 0.28 -16.78 -10.02
C ILE A 234 -0.71 -17.61 -9.21
N GLY A 235 -1.97 -17.20 -9.24
CA GLY A 235 -3.03 -17.86 -8.50
C GLY A 235 -4.25 -18.14 -9.36
N VAL A 236 -5.14 -18.97 -8.81
CA VAL A 236 -6.45 -19.27 -9.37
C VAL A 236 -7.50 -18.87 -8.34
N ARG A 237 -8.45 -18.02 -8.75
CA ARG A 237 -9.62 -17.73 -7.93
C ARG A 237 -10.56 -18.93 -7.97
N VAL A 238 -10.89 -19.44 -6.79
CA VAL A 238 -11.84 -20.55 -6.61
C VAL A 238 -13.06 -20.06 -5.87
N GLU A 239 -14.24 -20.24 -6.44
CA GLU A 239 -15.51 -19.93 -5.79
C GLU A 239 -16.17 -21.23 -5.34
N VAL A 240 -16.57 -21.28 -4.09
CA VAL A 240 -17.27 -22.39 -3.46
C VAL A 240 -18.51 -21.89 -2.70
N ARG A 241 -19.40 -22.78 -2.36
CA ARG A 241 -20.52 -22.41 -1.50
C ARG A 241 -20.04 -22.04 -0.10
N ASN A 242 -20.69 -21.07 0.51
CA ASN A 242 -20.33 -20.57 1.85
C ASN A 242 -20.30 -21.69 2.90
N GLU A 243 -21.23 -22.65 2.82
CA GLU A 243 -21.33 -23.78 3.75
C GLU A 243 -20.07 -24.65 3.78
N ILE A 244 -19.31 -24.68 2.69
CA ILE A 244 -18.05 -25.45 2.61
C ILE A 244 -16.96 -24.77 3.45
N MET A 245 -16.97 -23.44 3.52
CA MET A 245 -15.97 -22.64 4.23
C MET A 245 -16.46 -22.15 5.61
N GLU A 246 -17.72 -22.39 5.96
CA GLU A 246 -18.37 -21.87 7.16
C GLU A 246 -17.52 -22.09 8.43
N GLU A 247 -17.04 -23.32 8.65
CA GLU A 247 -16.22 -23.64 9.83
C GLU A 247 -14.94 -22.79 9.96
N ILE A 248 -14.38 -22.40 8.81
CA ILE A 248 -13.18 -21.54 8.77
C ILE A 248 -13.59 -20.09 8.90
N ASN A 249 -14.56 -19.64 8.11
CA ASN A 249 -14.99 -18.25 8.03
C ASN A 249 -15.63 -17.74 9.33
N ASP A 250 -16.27 -18.61 10.10
CA ASP A 250 -16.83 -18.27 11.42
C ASP A 250 -15.76 -18.03 12.50
N VAL A 251 -14.52 -18.41 12.23
CA VAL A 251 -13.42 -18.34 13.20
C VAL A 251 -12.32 -17.38 12.78
N LEU A 252 -12.03 -17.36 11.48
CA LEU A 252 -10.96 -16.58 10.89
C LEU A 252 -11.54 -15.63 9.86
N TYR A 253 -11.23 -14.34 9.98
CA TYR A 253 -11.59 -13.37 8.96
C TYR A 253 -10.90 -13.68 7.63
N GLU A 254 -9.64 -14.09 7.69
CA GLU A 254 -8.84 -14.52 6.56
C GLU A 254 -8.03 -15.76 6.97
N SER A 255 -7.97 -16.75 6.11
CA SER A 255 -7.22 -17.98 6.37
C SER A 255 -6.14 -18.20 5.32
N LYS A 256 -4.88 -18.18 5.73
CA LYS A 256 -3.73 -18.50 4.89
C LYS A 256 -3.25 -19.92 5.19
N LEU A 257 -3.37 -20.79 4.20
CA LEU A 257 -2.91 -22.18 4.26
C LEU A 257 -1.75 -22.37 3.28
N ILE A 258 -0.60 -22.80 3.78
CA ILE A 258 0.57 -23.09 2.96
C ILE A 258 0.74 -24.59 2.83
N GLY A 259 0.87 -25.07 1.61
CA GLY A 259 1.14 -26.47 1.30
C GLY A 259 2.22 -26.62 0.24
N TYR A 260 2.93 -27.75 0.29
CA TYR A 260 3.96 -28.10 -0.68
C TYR A 260 3.58 -29.44 -1.35
N PRO A 261 2.61 -29.45 -2.28
CA PRO A 261 2.18 -30.65 -2.94
C PRO A 261 3.33 -31.26 -3.76
N LYS A 262 3.51 -32.58 -3.65
CA LYS A 262 4.47 -33.36 -4.48
C LYS A 262 3.68 -34.17 -5.51
N PRO A 263 4.05 -34.15 -6.78
CA PRO A 263 4.97 -33.29 -7.52
C PRO A 263 4.21 -32.15 -8.22
N CYS A 264 3.98 -31.04 -7.59
CA CYS A 264 3.30 -29.91 -8.22
C CYS A 264 4.25 -28.74 -8.42
N LEU A 265 4.22 -28.17 -9.62
CA LEU A 265 4.97 -26.96 -9.98
C LEU A 265 4.23 -25.67 -9.57
N LEU A 266 3.00 -25.78 -9.05
CA LEU A 266 2.20 -24.63 -8.59
C LEU A 266 2.23 -24.55 -7.08
N TYR A 267 2.73 -23.45 -6.55
CA TYR A 267 2.59 -23.06 -5.16
C TYR A 267 1.31 -22.24 -5.02
N THR A 268 0.50 -22.57 -4.03
CA THR A 268 -0.67 -21.74 -3.73
C THR A 268 -0.21 -20.49 -2.98
N SER A 269 -0.32 -19.35 -3.62
CA SER A 269 -0.23 -18.06 -2.97
C SER A 269 -1.60 -17.59 -2.52
N ASP A 270 -1.59 -16.62 -1.64
CA ASP A 270 -2.75 -15.95 -1.09
C ASP A 270 -3.62 -15.36 -2.20
N ALA A 271 -4.79 -15.91 -2.41
CA ALA A 271 -5.71 -15.48 -3.47
C ALA A 271 -6.76 -14.45 -2.97
N ALA A 272 -6.66 -14.01 -1.71
CA ALA A 272 -7.70 -13.21 -1.08
C ALA A 272 -7.54 -11.70 -1.27
N ASP A 273 -6.42 -11.20 -1.79
CA ASP A 273 -6.09 -9.78 -1.73
C ASP A 273 -6.47 -8.93 -2.94
N GLU A 274 -7.26 -9.43 -3.90
CA GLU A 274 -7.64 -8.59 -5.04
C GLU A 274 -9.15 -8.65 -5.34
N LEU A 275 -9.87 -7.80 -4.67
CA LEU A 275 -11.14 -7.26 -5.18
C LEU A 275 -11.16 -5.76 -5.04
#